data_3c3987ba4222cb42fa0130dc6e63884c
#
_entry.id   3c3987ba4222cb42fa0130dc6e63884c
#
_cell.length_a   1.000
_cell.length_b   1.000
_cell.length_c   1.000
_cell.angle_alpha   90.00
_cell.angle_beta   90.00
_cell.angle_gamma   90.00
#
_symmetry.space_group_name_H-M   'P 1'
#
loop_
_entity.id
_entity.type
_entity.pdbx_description
1 polymer ?
#
loop_
_entity_poly.entity_id
_entity_poly.type
_entity_poly.pdbx_seq_one_letter_code
_entity_poly.pdbx_strand_id
1 'polypeptide(L)'
;MNGRVLRSGAMGVVLAALVCGAARASAQEDRGLWMAASSEAKAITGDIAIGKDRVTIDLISFPLAAIRGLKPVEVSAVFDADVNAGIGGRLYRLDVPGQQRFAHKNTLCGDENTEWMATYVTGRTLQVAFFSGDDMPVFTFEAIEKSTALCGRFSYSR
;
A
#
# COMPACT_ATOMS: atom_id res chain seq x y z
N MET A 1 -45.02 68.15 10.72
CA MET A 1 -45.05 67.85 9.28
C MET A 1 -43.85 67.03 8.95
N ASN A 2 -44.09 65.75 8.68
CA ASN A 2 -43.39 64.83 7.84
C ASN A 2 -41.89 64.73 7.92
N GLY A 3 -41.42 63.83 8.78
CA GLY A 3 -40.08 63.26 8.73
C GLY A 3 -40.17 61.78 8.30
N ARG A 4 -39.68 61.45 7.14
CA ARG A 4 -39.54 60.08 6.65
C ARG A 4 -38.16 59.56 7.06
N VAL A 5 -38.14 58.53 7.88
CA VAL A 5 -36.91 57.78 8.20
C VAL A 5 -36.81 56.58 7.27
N LEU A 6 -35.85 56.59 6.39
CA LEU A 6 -35.43 55.43 5.62
C LEU A 6 -34.56 54.52 6.50
N ARG A 7 -34.99 53.30 6.69
CA ARG A 7 -34.17 52.22 7.28
C ARG A 7 -33.52 51.43 6.14
N SER A 8 -32.24 51.58 5.99
CA SER A 8 -31.42 50.70 5.15
C SER A 8 -31.19 49.39 5.87
N GLY A 9 -31.70 48.30 5.28
CA GLY A 9 -31.38 46.95 5.73
C GLY A 9 -30.03 46.50 5.16
N ALA A 10 -29.11 46.21 6.01
CA ALA A 10 -27.87 45.57 5.66
C ALA A 10 -28.09 44.07 5.49
N MET A 11 -27.97 43.62 4.28
CA MET A 11 -28.05 42.19 3.91
C MET A 11 -26.67 41.56 4.10
N GLY A 12 -26.50 40.86 5.22
CA GLY A 12 -25.28 40.10 5.52
C GLY A 12 -25.24 38.83 4.64
N VAL A 13 -24.29 38.80 3.73
CA VAL A 13 -23.95 37.58 2.97
C VAL A 13 -23.05 36.73 3.84
N VAL A 14 -23.61 35.63 4.34
CA VAL A 14 -22.82 34.59 5.01
C VAL A 14 -22.16 33.73 3.93
N LEU A 15 -20.86 33.91 3.74
CA LEU A 15 -20.03 33.06 2.91
C LEU A 15 -19.74 31.75 3.67
N ALA A 16 -20.50 30.70 3.37
CA ALA A 16 -20.20 29.35 3.84
C ALA A 16 -19.02 28.81 3.02
N ALA A 17 -17.81 28.88 3.56
CA ALA A 17 -16.64 28.22 2.98
C ALA A 17 -16.79 26.71 3.16
N LEU A 18 -17.08 25.98 2.08
CA LEU A 18 -16.97 24.53 2.02
C LEU A 18 -15.50 24.14 2.13
N VAL A 19 -15.10 23.67 3.30
CA VAL A 19 -13.83 22.93 3.46
C VAL A 19 -14.08 21.50 2.97
N CYS A 20 -14.07 21.29 1.67
CA CYS A 20 -14.00 19.99 1.04
C CYS A 20 -12.55 19.76 0.63
N GLY A 21 -11.84 18.96 1.37
CA GLY A 21 -10.59 18.51 0.80
C GLY A 21 -9.55 18.09 1.79
N ALA A 22 -9.37 16.85 2.02
CA ALA A 22 -8.07 16.27 2.32
C ALA A 22 -8.15 14.76 2.58
N ALA A 23 -8.97 14.03 1.84
CA ALA A 23 -9.03 12.57 1.99
C ALA A 23 -8.54 11.79 0.75
N ARG A 24 -7.68 12.38 -0.08
CA ARG A 24 -7.23 11.73 -1.33
C ARG A 24 -5.74 11.52 -1.48
N ALA A 25 -4.93 11.86 -0.50
CA ALA A 25 -3.47 11.78 -0.63
C ALA A 25 -2.88 10.38 -0.44
N SER A 26 -3.53 9.48 0.28
CA SER A 26 -2.94 8.19 0.65
C SER A 26 -3.14 7.04 -0.36
N ALA A 27 -3.87 7.26 -1.44
CA ALA A 27 -4.26 6.17 -2.36
C ALA A 27 -3.22 5.82 -3.43
N GLN A 28 -2.07 6.52 -3.50
CA GLN A 28 -1.08 6.38 -4.58
C GLN A 28 0.38 6.33 -4.12
N GLU A 29 0.65 6.28 -2.85
CA GLU A 29 2.03 6.41 -2.34
C GLU A 29 2.92 5.21 -2.73
N ASP A 30 2.35 4.01 -2.85
CA ASP A 30 3.08 2.80 -3.22
C ASP A 30 3.24 2.60 -4.74
N ARG A 31 2.59 3.42 -5.57
CA ARG A 31 2.72 3.32 -7.03
C ARG A 31 4.02 3.93 -7.54
N GLY A 32 4.51 3.37 -8.63
CA GLY A 32 5.70 3.83 -9.33
C GLY A 32 6.81 2.79 -9.35
N LEU A 33 7.97 3.22 -9.78
CA LEU A 33 9.19 2.41 -9.83
C LEU A 33 9.89 2.49 -8.48
N TRP A 34 10.32 1.33 -7.98
CA TRP A 34 11.01 1.16 -6.73
C TRP A 34 12.27 0.31 -6.92
N MET A 35 13.40 0.81 -6.50
CA MET A 35 14.69 0.13 -6.60
C MET A 35 14.90 -0.79 -5.40
N ALA A 36 15.39 -2.01 -5.65
CA ALA A 36 15.68 -2.98 -4.61
C ALA A 36 16.71 -2.43 -3.59
N ALA A 37 16.35 -2.39 -2.31
CA ALA A 37 17.19 -1.87 -1.24
C ALA A 37 17.70 -2.97 -0.31
N SER A 38 16.84 -3.91 0.11
CA SER A 38 17.29 -5.04 0.95
C SER A 38 18.04 -6.08 0.14
N SER A 39 18.83 -6.92 0.84
CA SER A 39 19.54 -8.05 0.25
C SER A 39 18.60 -9.05 -0.41
N GLU A 40 17.46 -9.31 0.22
CA GLU A 40 16.42 -10.22 -0.27
C GLU A 40 15.78 -9.67 -1.56
N ALA A 41 15.48 -8.35 -1.59
CA ALA A 41 14.94 -7.72 -2.78
C ALA A 41 15.93 -7.82 -3.96
N LYS A 42 17.20 -7.50 -3.72
CA LYS A 42 18.26 -7.61 -4.75
C LYS A 42 18.47 -9.05 -5.24
N ALA A 43 18.34 -10.03 -4.33
CA ALA A 43 18.58 -11.42 -4.65
C ALA A 43 17.38 -12.09 -5.37
N ILE A 44 16.16 -11.65 -5.14
CA ILE A 44 14.94 -12.35 -5.59
C ILE A 44 14.15 -11.53 -6.61
N THR A 45 13.71 -10.33 -6.25
CA THR A 45 12.76 -9.56 -7.05
C THR A 45 13.42 -8.57 -8.01
N GLY A 46 14.66 -8.15 -7.71
CA GLY A 46 15.18 -6.95 -8.36
C GLY A 46 14.29 -5.74 -8.10
N ASP A 47 14.33 -4.77 -8.98
CA ASP A 47 13.46 -3.59 -8.93
C ASP A 47 12.01 -3.97 -9.24
N ILE A 48 11.06 -3.25 -8.63
CA ILE A 48 9.64 -3.47 -8.88
C ILE A 48 8.95 -2.19 -9.34
N ALA A 49 7.89 -2.35 -10.12
CA ALA A 49 7.00 -1.23 -10.47
C ALA A 49 5.56 -1.60 -10.12
N ILE A 50 4.90 -0.75 -9.32
CA ILE A 50 3.51 -0.94 -8.91
C ILE A 50 2.65 0.01 -9.72
N GLY A 51 1.74 -0.53 -10.52
CA GLY A 51 0.75 0.20 -11.30
C GLY A 51 -0.64 0.18 -10.67
N LYS A 52 -1.63 0.54 -11.47
CA LYS A 52 -3.03 0.52 -11.05
C LYS A 52 -3.58 -0.91 -10.96
N ASP A 53 -3.26 -1.73 -11.96
CA ASP A 53 -3.83 -3.05 -12.22
C ASP A 53 -2.76 -4.11 -12.51
N ARG A 54 -1.50 -3.78 -12.28
CA ARG A 54 -0.37 -4.69 -12.47
C ARG A 54 0.80 -4.35 -11.57
N VAL A 55 1.56 -5.35 -11.24
CA VAL A 55 2.90 -5.23 -10.66
C VAL A 55 3.91 -5.83 -11.61
N THR A 56 5.05 -5.16 -11.79
CA THR A 56 6.18 -5.69 -12.54
C THR A 56 7.29 -6.05 -11.58
N ILE A 57 7.76 -7.28 -11.62
CA ILE A 57 8.82 -7.83 -10.77
C ILE A 57 9.86 -8.41 -11.72
N ASP A 58 11.11 -7.98 -11.61
CA ASP A 58 12.20 -8.43 -12.49
C ASP A 58 11.80 -8.39 -13.97
N LEU A 59 11.20 -7.27 -14.41
CA LEU A 59 10.69 -7.01 -15.77
C LEU A 59 9.48 -7.86 -16.19
N ILE A 60 8.96 -8.73 -15.34
CA ILE A 60 7.78 -9.56 -15.63
C ILE A 60 6.56 -8.94 -14.98
N SER A 61 5.49 -8.75 -15.75
CA SER A 61 4.25 -8.12 -15.27
C SER A 61 3.18 -9.14 -14.90
N PHE A 62 2.58 -8.95 -13.74
CA PHE A 62 1.46 -9.75 -13.23
C PHE A 62 0.24 -8.87 -12.97
N PRO A 63 -0.98 -9.38 -13.15
CA PRO A 63 -2.19 -8.70 -12.74
C PRO A 63 -2.19 -8.39 -11.24
N LEU A 64 -2.70 -7.23 -10.87
CA LEU A 64 -2.77 -6.75 -9.50
C LEU A 64 -4.14 -6.15 -9.23
N ALA A 65 -4.81 -6.60 -8.18
CA ALA A 65 -6.07 -6.05 -7.73
C ALA A 65 -5.93 -5.46 -6.32
N ALA A 66 -6.22 -4.18 -6.16
CA ALA A 66 -6.27 -3.56 -4.84
C ALA A 66 -7.50 -4.07 -4.08
N ILE A 67 -7.30 -4.63 -2.89
CA ILE A 67 -8.35 -5.19 -2.04
C ILE A 67 -8.81 -4.18 -0.99
N ARG A 68 -7.88 -3.70 -0.14
CA ARG A 68 -8.18 -2.74 0.91
C ARG A 68 -6.92 -2.05 1.45
N GLY A 69 -7.12 -0.98 2.20
CA GLY A 69 -6.08 -0.44 3.06
C GLY A 69 -5.81 -1.36 4.26
N LEU A 70 -4.59 -1.31 4.77
CA LEU A 70 -4.23 -1.93 6.04
C LEU A 70 -4.41 -0.95 7.19
N LYS A 71 -4.89 -1.43 8.33
CA LYS A 71 -4.96 -0.65 9.57
C LYS A 71 -3.55 -0.48 10.15
N PRO A 72 -3.27 0.57 10.94
CA PRO A 72 -1.95 0.77 11.55
C PRO A 72 -1.45 -0.44 12.34
N VAL A 73 -2.31 -1.12 13.08
CA VAL A 73 -1.97 -2.33 13.82
C VAL A 73 -1.62 -3.52 12.89
N GLU A 74 -2.23 -3.61 11.73
CA GLU A 74 -1.92 -4.63 10.72
C GLU A 74 -0.56 -4.35 10.06
N VAL A 75 -0.29 -3.07 9.74
CA VAL A 75 1.03 -2.63 9.23
C VAL A 75 2.13 -2.95 10.24
N SER A 76 1.89 -2.65 11.52
CA SER A 76 2.81 -2.97 12.60
C SER A 76 3.08 -4.48 12.69
N ALA A 77 2.04 -5.31 12.60
CA ALA A 77 2.18 -6.76 12.66
C ALA A 77 2.98 -7.33 11.49
N VAL A 78 2.76 -6.82 10.26
CA VAL A 78 3.44 -7.35 9.07
C VAL A 78 4.86 -6.81 8.94
N PHE A 79 5.09 -5.52 9.21
CA PHE A 79 6.34 -4.83 8.88
C PHE A 79 7.16 -4.41 10.10
N ASP A 80 6.72 -4.77 11.31
CA ASP A 80 7.34 -4.32 12.56
C ASP A 80 7.47 -2.79 12.64
N ALA A 81 6.49 -2.10 12.09
CA ALA A 81 6.43 -0.65 12.07
C ALA A 81 5.75 -0.10 13.33
N ASP A 82 6.09 1.13 13.70
CA ASP A 82 5.38 1.82 14.78
C ASP A 82 3.91 2.03 14.41
N VAL A 83 2.99 1.58 15.26
CA VAL A 83 1.55 1.74 15.07
C VAL A 83 1.11 3.20 14.92
N ASN A 84 1.89 4.14 15.42
CA ASN A 84 1.63 5.58 15.33
C ASN A 84 2.28 6.23 14.11
N ALA A 85 3.19 5.55 13.40
CA ALA A 85 3.96 6.11 12.31
C ALA A 85 3.26 5.97 10.94
N GLY A 86 2.17 5.21 10.84
CA GLY A 86 1.79 4.73 9.55
C GLY A 86 0.34 4.85 9.12
N ILE A 87 0.11 5.75 8.21
CA ILE A 87 -1.02 5.70 7.28
C ILE A 87 -0.44 5.29 5.93
N GLY A 88 -0.91 4.21 5.32
CA GLY A 88 -0.52 3.92 3.94
C GLY A 88 -0.15 2.47 3.62
N GLY A 89 -0.53 1.54 4.46
CA GLY A 89 -0.45 0.12 4.13
C GLY A 89 -1.60 -0.29 3.23
N ARG A 90 -1.35 -1.22 2.31
CA ARG A 90 -2.35 -1.72 1.35
C ARG A 90 -2.20 -3.21 1.12
N LEU A 91 -3.33 -3.88 0.93
CA LEU A 91 -3.39 -5.29 0.56
C LEU A 91 -3.83 -5.40 -0.91
N TYR A 92 -3.12 -6.23 -1.63
CA TYR A 92 -3.39 -6.59 -3.01
C TYR A 92 -3.55 -8.10 -3.18
N ARG A 93 -4.39 -8.49 -4.14
CA ARG A 93 -4.42 -9.82 -4.72
C ARG A 93 -3.60 -9.81 -6.00
N LEU A 94 -2.78 -10.85 -6.20
CA LEU A 94 -2.06 -11.11 -7.42
C LEU A 94 -2.03 -12.63 -7.66
N ASP A 95 -1.49 -13.03 -8.79
CA ASP A 95 -1.30 -14.44 -9.12
C ASP A 95 0.07 -14.58 -9.79
N VAL A 96 1.05 -15.04 -9.01
CA VAL A 96 2.38 -15.36 -9.51
C VAL A 96 2.60 -16.85 -9.35
N PRO A 97 2.74 -17.60 -10.45
CA PRO A 97 2.94 -19.05 -10.39
C PRO A 97 4.20 -19.41 -9.57
N GLY A 98 4.14 -20.46 -8.77
CA GLY A 98 5.26 -20.92 -7.94
C GLY A 98 6.50 -21.30 -8.73
N GLN A 99 6.35 -21.76 -9.97
CA GLN A 99 7.46 -22.06 -10.87
C GLN A 99 8.10 -20.82 -11.51
N GLN A 100 7.50 -19.61 -11.35
CA GLN A 100 8.07 -18.39 -11.90
C GLN A 100 9.44 -18.11 -11.27
N ARG A 101 10.44 -17.87 -12.12
CA ARG A 101 11.79 -17.52 -11.71
C ARG A 101 12.05 -16.05 -11.94
N PHE A 102 12.70 -15.44 -10.99
CA PHE A 102 13.12 -14.03 -10.99
C PHE A 102 14.65 -13.94 -10.92
N ALA A 103 15.17 -12.86 -10.36
CA ALA A 103 16.59 -12.64 -10.24
C ALA A 103 17.32 -13.87 -9.64
N HIS A 104 18.45 -14.22 -10.21
CA HIS A 104 19.27 -15.37 -9.80
C HIS A 104 18.52 -16.71 -9.80
N LYS A 105 17.44 -16.84 -10.60
CA LYS A 105 16.57 -18.03 -10.67
C LYS A 105 15.80 -18.33 -9.39
N ASN A 106 15.65 -17.36 -8.50
CA ASN A 106 14.88 -17.48 -7.28
C ASN A 106 13.37 -17.37 -7.54
N THR A 107 12.56 -17.89 -6.61
CA THR A 107 11.09 -17.76 -6.58
C THR A 107 10.67 -16.85 -5.43
N LEU A 108 9.41 -16.40 -5.43
CA LEU A 108 8.85 -15.63 -4.30
C LEU A 108 8.47 -16.53 -3.13
N CYS A 109 7.70 -17.58 -3.40
CA CYS A 109 7.09 -18.45 -2.39
C CYS A 109 7.50 -19.92 -2.56
N GLY A 110 8.73 -20.19 -3.01
CA GLY A 110 9.14 -21.56 -3.30
C GLY A 110 8.34 -22.15 -4.47
N ASP A 111 7.71 -23.31 -4.25
CA ASP A 111 6.90 -23.99 -5.26
C ASP A 111 5.42 -23.57 -5.20
N GLU A 112 5.02 -22.77 -4.21
CA GLU A 112 3.65 -22.28 -4.06
C GLU A 112 3.42 -20.99 -4.87
N ASN A 113 2.18 -20.81 -5.35
CA ASN A 113 1.78 -19.56 -5.97
C ASN A 113 1.82 -18.42 -4.95
N THR A 114 2.26 -17.25 -5.41
CA THR A 114 2.15 -16.02 -4.62
C THR A 114 0.83 -15.36 -4.93
N GLU A 115 -0.04 -15.26 -3.94
CA GLU A 115 -1.44 -14.86 -4.12
C GLU A 115 -1.74 -13.49 -3.52
N TRP A 116 -0.92 -13.03 -2.56
CA TRP A 116 -1.15 -11.79 -1.84
C TRP A 116 0.13 -10.96 -1.71
N MET A 117 -0.05 -9.66 -1.76
CA MET A 117 1.00 -8.67 -1.55
C MET A 117 0.50 -7.60 -0.58
N ALA A 118 1.20 -7.41 0.51
CA ALA A 118 1.01 -6.26 1.39
C ALA A 118 2.10 -5.23 1.12
N THR A 119 1.74 -3.94 1.14
CA THR A 119 2.68 -2.83 0.95
C THR A 119 2.58 -1.84 2.11
N TYR A 120 3.69 -1.16 2.39
CA TYR A 120 3.74 -0.04 3.33
C TYR A 120 4.80 0.96 2.89
N VAL A 121 4.43 2.22 2.81
CA VAL A 121 5.34 3.31 2.41
C VAL A 121 5.65 4.21 3.59
N THR A 122 6.92 4.47 3.81
CA THR A 122 7.42 5.45 4.78
C THR A 122 8.45 6.33 4.10
N GLY A 123 8.11 7.60 3.86
CA GLY A 123 8.98 8.52 3.15
C GLY A 123 9.35 8.01 1.75
N ARG A 124 10.60 7.69 1.54
CA ARG A 124 11.13 7.17 0.27
C ARG A 124 11.35 5.66 0.27
N THR A 125 10.86 4.97 1.28
CA THR A 125 11.00 3.52 1.44
C THR A 125 9.65 2.84 1.27
N LEU A 126 9.62 1.79 0.45
CA LEU A 126 8.52 0.87 0.32
C LEU A 126 8.91 -0.46 0.96
N GLN A 127 8.07 -0.97 1.82
CA GLN A 127 8.15 -2.34 2.31
C GLN A 127 7.07 -3.18 1.66
N VAL A 128 7.40 -4.39 1.26
CA VAL A 128 6.51 -5.34 0.62
C VAL A 128 6.63 -6.69 1.33
N ALA A 129 5.48 -7.32 1.59
CA ALA A 129 5.41 -8.70 2.05
C ALA A 129 4.56 -9.52 1.07
N PHE A 130 5.08 -10.68 0.66
CA PHE A 130 4.37 -11.62 -0.20
C PHE A 130 3.87 -12.82 0.58
N PHE A 131 2.71 -13.32 0.20
CA PHE A 131 2.09 -14.48 0.84
C PHE A 131 1.58 -15.46 -0.21
N SER A 132 1.72 -16.76 0.10
CA SER A 132 1.12 -17.86 -0.66
C SER A 132 -0.29 -18.18 -0.17
N GLY A 133 -0.99 -19.02 -0.94
CA GLY A 133 -2.29 -19.58 -0.58
C GLY A 133 -3.48 -18.70 -0.91
N ASP A 134 -4.62 -19.34 -1.12
CA ASP A 134 -5.86 -18.68 -1.57
C ASP A 134 -6.51 -17.82 -0.50
N ASP A 135 -6.37 -18.21 0.77
CA ASP A 135 -6.98 -17.49 1.89
C ASP A 135 -6.29 -16.15 2.15
N MET A 136 -7.12 -15.13 2.38
CA MET A 136 -6.60 -13.79 2.73
C MET A 136 -5.81 -13.86 4.04
N PRO A 137 -4.56 -13.36 4.08
CA PRO A 137 -3.74 -13.38 5.27
C PRO A 137 -4.38 -12.66 6.45
N VAL A 138 -4.20 -13.18 7.65
CA VAL A 138 -4.61 -12.54 8.90
C VAL A 138 -3.43 -11.75 9.45
N PHE A 139 -3.62 -10.44 9.64
CA PHE A 139 -2.58 -9.50 10.03
C PHE A 139 -2.63 -9.19 11.53
N THR A 140 -2.40 -10.20 12.36
CA THR A 140 -2.10 -10.03 13.78
C THR A 140 -0.67 -10.50 14.04
N PHE A 141 -0.03 -10.00 15.10
CA PHE A 141 1.33 -10.43 15.45
C PHE A 141 1.43 -11.95 15.59
N GLU A 142 0.49 -12.57 16.29
CA GLU A 142 0.46 -14.01 16.49
C GLU A 142 0.28 -14.78 15.17
N ALA A 143 -0.60 -14.32 14.29
CA ALA A 143 -0.84 -14.97 13.00
C ALA A 143 0.37 -14.83 12.07
N ILE A 144 1.00 -13.65 12.03
CA ILE A 144 2.19 -13.42 11.22
C ILE A 144 3.39 -14.21 11.72
N GLU A 145 3.61 -14.28 13.04
CA GLU A 145 4.69 -15.05 13.65
C GLU A 145 4.60 -16.55 13.33
N LYS A 146 3.38 -17.09 13.31
CA LYS A 146 3.12 -18.51 13.05
C LYS A 146 2.83 -18.80 11.57
N SER A 147 2.84 -17.77 10.69
CA SER A 147 2.43 -17.94 9.31
C SER A 147 3.40 -18.77 8.51
N THR A 148 2.90 -19.83 7.90
CA THR A 148 3.62 -20.58 6.86
C THR A 148 3.41 -19.99 5.46
N ALA A 149 2.41 -19.11 5.30
CA ALA A 149 2.08 -18.45 4.05
C ALA A 149 2.94 -17.20 3.78
N LEU A 150 3.57 -16.61 4.79
CA LEU A 150 4.45 -15.47 4.59
C LEU A 150 5.74 -15.92 3.91
N CYS A 151 5.93 -15.51 2.66
CA CYS A 151 7.06 -15.92 1.83
C CYS A 151 8.32 -15.07 2.09
N GLY A 152 8.14 -13.81 2.43
CA GLY A 152 9.25 -12.91 2.72
C GLY A 152 8.81 -11.45 2.82
N ARG A 153 9.73 -10.63 3.36
CA ARG A 153 9.62 -9.17 3.42
C ARG A 153 10.76 -8.56 2.64
N PHE A 154 10.46 -7.53 1.87
CA PHE A 154 11.36 -6.89 0.94
C PHE A 154 11.31 -5.38 1.12
N SER A 155 12.47 -4.72 1.03
CA SER A 155 12.54 -3.27 1.11
C SER A 155 13.07 -2.67 -0.18
N TYR A 156 12.47 -1.56 -0.56
CA TYR A 156 12.79 -0.80 -1.78
C TYR A 156 12.90 0.69 -1.45
N SER A 157 13.53 1.43 -2.35
CA SER A 157 13.70 2.88 -2.23
C SER A 157 13.43 3.60 -3.55
N ARG A 158 13.18 4.91 -3.50
CA ARG A 158 13.06 5.81 -4.65
C ARG A 158 13.64 7.18 -4.35
#